data_0ea34a6d9092fdec5a079bb651208ccc
#
_entry.id   0ea34a6d9092fdec5a079bb651208ccc
#
_cell.length_a   1.000
_cell.length_b   1.000
_cell.length_c   1.000
_cell.angle_alpha   90.00
_cell.angle_beta   90.00
_cell.angle_gamma   90.00
#
_symmetry.space_group_name_H-M   'P 1'
#
loop_
_entity.id
_entity.type
_entity.pdbx_description
1 polymer ?
#
loop_
_entity_poly.entity_id
_entity_poly.type
_entity_poly.pdbx_seq_one_letter_code
_entity_poly.pdbx_strand_id
1 'polypeptide(L)'
;MKKILAVLLAVIFVFAAFSGCSGAQSGPKSEYDVPVMQVGDMQYTLNDINYMYVSIFNQIYTQLYHYVGASISNYVDVNKDLSEQNASEDQTWDDYILENIEYSLKDMTALYLAAKESNFELTGEYKERLDTVESDLKAAAEDYGTSLEDYITAMYGKGMDYDTVYKMSEISYYAAAYGESVQDSLEVTEEEMREYYESNKRDYDTVNFRFCSFFYADDIENYTDDDVAVYREKAEAVAKAATEEEFKAAVLENVAEDKKSAYEKDGATLYRSAAFADIGYEELANWLFDEARKPGDTYVYEDEKNGGFIPVMFVERVSADYEPVDVRHILIMPEKDEDGNASDEAWAAAEEKAKEVLNEFLAGDKTEDTFASLAQEKTEDGGSQSNGGLYSGVTKGQMVVPFEEWCFAENRQPGDTDIVKSEYGYHVMYFSGRGENNIYSTLKSKLVTEKFDKWLDDLSDRYEIEKLDAFEKVGGMIAEIAQAAEEHANAQESEDSSSDVSESEVSEQSGAEASSKESASASSEG
;
A
#
# COMPACT_ATOMS: atom_id res chain seq x y z
N MET A 1 13.33 -5.81 -7.58
CA MET A 1 13.04 -7.15 -7.04
C MET A 1 13.55 -7.39 -5.61
N LYS A 2 14.66 -6.78 -5.16
CA LYS A 2 15.16 -6.92 -3.76
C LYS A 2 14.31 -6.23 -2.67
N LYS A 3 13.31 -5.43 -3.00
CA LYS A 3 12.45 -4.68 -2.04
C LYS A 3 11.17 -5.40 -1.60
N ILE A 4 10.91 -6.62 -2.09
CA ILE A 4 9.70 -7.40 -1.75
C ILE A 4 9.93 -8.27 -0.49
N LEU A 5 11.17 -8.44 -0.06
CA LEU A 5 11.53 -9.37 1.01
C LEU A 5 11.21 -8.88 2.43
N ALA A 6 11.17 -7.58 2.68
CA ALA A 6 10.88 -7.03 4.02
C ALA A 6 9.42 -7.19 4.48
N VAL A 7 8.51 -7.57 3.59
CA VAL A 7 7.08 -7.80 3.88
C VAL A 7 6.77 -9.28 4.17
N LEU A 8 7.73 -10.17 3.96
CA LEU A 8 7.53 -11.63 3.95
C LEU A 8 7.43 -12.29 5.32
N LEU A 9 7.87 -11.64 6.39
CA LEU A 9 7.79 -12.20 7.75
C LEU A 9 6.41 -12.05 8.43
N ALA A 10 5.53 -11.21 7.91
CA ALA A 10 4.28 -10.85 8.58
C ALA A 10 3.03 -11.64 8.13
N VAL A 11 3.09 -12.54 7.15
CA VAL A 11 1.87 -13.16 6.56
C VAL A 11 1.91 -14.68 6.50
N ILE A 12 2.73 -15.33 7.27
CA ILE A 12 2.66 -16.80 7.34
C ILE A 12 1.95 -17.20 8.63
N PHE A 13 0.86 -17.91 8.47
CA PHE A 13 0.19 -18.82 9.38
C PHE A 13 -1.19 -18.51 9.87
N VAL A 14 -2.03 -19.37 9.38
CA VAL A 14 -3.19 -19.88 10.12
C VAL A 14 -2.95 -21.38 10.27
N PHE A 15 -3.02 -21.85 11.53
CA PHE A 15 -3.17 -23.22 12.05
C PHE A 15 -1.89 -23.93 12.54
N ALA A 16 -1.89 -24.50 13.56
CA ALA A 16 -2.16 -24.86 14.94
C ALA A 16 -1.49 -26.15 15.47
N ALA A 17 -1.38 -26.51 16.63
CA ALA A 17 -0.83 -26.95 17.87
C ALA A 17 -0.54 -28.45 18.19
N PHE A 18 0.22 -28.88 18.96
CA PHE A 18 0.37 -29.30 20.36
C PHE A 18 1.68 -30.03 20.72
N SER A 19 1.90 -29.99 21.99
CA SER A 19 3.10 -30.40 22.71
C SER A 19 3.33 -31.89 22.83
N GLY A 20 4.61 -32.23 22.98
CA GLY A 20 4.97 -33.24 23.94
C GLY A 20 6.06 -34.22 23.61
N CYS A 21 7.14 -34.15 24.38
CA CYS A 21 8.05 -35.20 24.79
C CYS A 21 9.22 -35.62 23.88
N SER A 22 10.39 -35.24 24.36
CA SER A 22 11.69 -35.89 24.16
C SER A 22 11.60 -37.42 24.03
N GLY A 23 12.02 -37.96 22.91
CA GLY A 23 12.21 -39.40 22.75
C GLY A 23 13.35 -39.69 21.78
N ALA A 24 14.34 -40.37 22.28
CA ALA A 24 15.44 -41.11 21.65
C ALA A 24 15.55 -41.10 20.12
N GLN A 25 16.72 -40.82 19.60
CA GLN A 25 17.16 -41.10 18.22
C GLN A 25 16.83 -42.55 17.82
N SER A 26 15.72 -42.74 17.17
CA SER A 26 15.46 -43.87 16.27
C SER A 26 15.90 -43.42 14.88
N GLY A 27 16.53 -44.30 14.09
CA GLY A 27 16.86 -44.02 12.70
C GLY A 27 15.62 -43.55 11.91
N PRO A 28 15.79 -43.06 10.65
CA PRO A 28 14.73 -42.44 9.88
C PRO A 28 13.48 -43.32 9.91
N LYS A 29 12.34 -42.73 10.35
CA LYS A 29 11.04 -43.41 10.43
C LYS A 29 10.46 -43.68 9.04
N SER A 30 10.87 -42.87 8.06
CA SER A 30 10.43 -42.94 6.66
C SER A 30 11.57 -42.51 5.70
N GLU A 31 11.36 -42.68 4.40
CA GLU A 31 12.27 -42.15 3.37
C GLU A 31 12.29 -40.61 3.30
N TYR A 32 11.35 -39.95 3.94
CA TYR A 32 11.22 -38.49 4.03
C TYR A 32 11.94 -37.89 5.24
N ASP A 33 12.37 -38.72 6.21
CA ASP A 33 13.12 -38.24 7.40
C ASP A 33 14.64 -38.13 7.14
N VAL A 34 15.06 -38.13 5.88
CA VAL A 34 16.45 -37.98 5.51
C VAL A 34 16.86 -36.51 5.54
N PRO A 35 18.02 -36.16 6.14
CA PRO A 35 18.52 -34.80 6.09
C PRO A 35 18.82 -34.35 4.66
N VAL A 36 18.35 -33.18 4.27
CA VAL A 36 18.56 -32.59 2.95
C VAL A 36 19.22 -31.22 3.00
N MET A 37 19.09 -30.52 4.13
CA MET A 37 19.75 -29.22 4.35
C MET A 37 20.27 -29.12 5.78
N GLN A 38 21.32 -28.31 5.95
CA GLN A 38 21.88 -27.98 7.26
C GLN A 38 22.15 -26.48 7.34
N VAL A 39 21.77 -25.84 8.44
CA VAL A 39 22.05 -24.44 8.77
C VAL A 39 22.75 -24.41 10.13
N GLY A 40 24.04 -24.07 10.16
CA GLY A 40 24.84 -24.24 11.36
C GLY A 40 24.80 -25.69 11.84
N ASP A 41 24.39 -25.93 13.09
CA ASP A 41 24.26 -27.26 13.68
C ASP A 41 22.86 -27.89 13.50
N MET A 42 21.90 -27.17 12.95
CA MET A 42 20.53 -27.66 12.73
C MET A 42 20.41 -28.37 11.39
N GLN A 43 19.92 -29.61 11.43
CA GLN A 43 19.60 -30.40 10.24
C GLN A 43 18.10 -30.38 9.96
N TYR A 44 17.77 -30.23 8.68
CA TYR A 44 16.42 -30.23 8.15
C TYR A 44 16.23 -31.44 7.23
N THR A 45 15.14 -32.17 7.49
CA THR A 45 14.78 -33.35 6.71
C THR A 45 14.08 -32.98 5.40
N LEU A 46 13.91 -33.96 4.52
CA LEU A 46 13.13 -33.79 3.30
C LEU A 46 11.70 -33.28 3.60
N ASN A 47 11.05 -33.79 4.68
CA ASN A 47 9.75 -33.30 5.11
C ASN A 47 9.79 -31.83 5.56
N ASP A 48 10.79 -31.42 6.35
CA ASP A 48 10.92 -30.04 6.80
C ASP A 48 11.00 -29.07 5.60
N ILE A 49 11.80 -29.43 4.61
CA ILE A 49 12.00 -28.57 3.43
C ILE A 49 10.81 -28.64 2.47
N ASN A 50 10.18 -29.80 2.32
CA ASN A 50 8.94 -29.91 1.54
C ASN A 50 7.78 -29.10 2.18
N TYR A 51 7.69 -29.06 3.51
CA TYR A 51 6.75 -28.18 4.19
C TYR A 51 6.99 -26.71 3.82
N MET A 52 8.22 -26.24 3.82
CA MET A 52 8.55 -24.88 3.40
C MET A 52 8.25 -24.66 1.91
N TYR A 53 8.56 -25.65 1.08
CA TYR A 53 8.31 -25.58 -0.37
C TYR A 53 6.83 -25.31 -0.66
N VAL A 54 5.94 -26.11 -0.07
CA VAL A 54 4.50 -25.94 -0.23
C VAL A 54 4.03 -24.61 0.36
N SER A 55 4.53 -24.23 1.53
CA SER A 55 4.15 -22.98 2.19
C SER A 55 4.55 -21.75 1.38
N ILE A 56 5.77 -21.71 0.86
CA ILE A 56 6.27 -20.62 0.00
C ILE A 56 5.50 -20.58 -1.33
N PHE A 57 5.28 -21.75 -1.95
CA PHE A 57 4.46 -21.83 -3.16
C PHE A 57 3.06 -21.25 -2.94
N ASN A 58 2.36 -21.67 -1.89
CA ASN A 58 1.01 -21.18 -1.57
C ASN A 58 0.98 -19.67 -1.33
N GLN A 59 2.00 -19.13 -0.68
CA GLN A 59 2.12 -17.69 -0.48
C GLN A 59 2.29 -16.95 -1.81
N ILE A 60 3.23 -17.40 -2.66
CA ILE A 60 3.46 -16.81 -3.99
C ILE A 60 2.19 -16.91 -4.85
N TYR A 61 1.55 -18.09 -4.85
CA TYR A 61 0.32 -18.33 -5.61
C TYR A 61 -0.80 -17.40 -5.16
N THR A 62 -1.00 -17.24 -3.85
CA THR A 62 -2.01 -16.33 -3.30
C THR A 62 -1.74 -14.87 -3.66
N GLN A 63 -0.50 -14.41 -3.54
CA GLN A 63 -0.13 -13.05 -3.94
C GLN A 63 -0.35 -12.83 -5.44
N LEU A 64 0.07 -13.76 -6.26
CA LEU A 64 -0.12 -13.69 -7.70
C LEU A 64 -1.61 -13.68 -8.06
N TYR A 65 -2.43 -14.51 -7.40
CA TYR A 65 -3.87 -14.53 -7.59
C TYR A 65 -4.53 -13.19 -7.23
N HIS A 66 -4.12 -12.55 -6.15
CA HIS A 66 -4.60 -11.21 -5.79
C HIS A 66 -4.25 -10.16 -6.85
N TYR A 67 -3.13 -10.33 -7.54
CA TYR A 67 -2.66 -9.37 -8.54
C TYR A 67 -3.31 -9.60 -9.92
N VAL A 68 -3.43 -10.84 -10.38
CA VAL A 68 -3.89 -11.19 -11.76
C VAL A 68 -5.26 -11.89 -11.81
N GLY A 69 -5.84 -12.27 -10.65
CA GLY A 69 -7.13 -12.94 -10.54
C GLY A 69 -7.17 -14.27 -11.31
N ALA A 70 -8.28 -14.52 -11.97
CA ALA A 70 -8.50 -15.75 -12.74
C ALA A 70 -7.49 -15.98 -13.89
N SER A 71 -6.67 -14.97 -14.24
CA SER A 71 -5.62 -15.12 -15.25
C SER A 71 -4.36 -15.81 -14.73
N ILE A 72 -4.32 -16.24 -13.47
CA ILE A 72 -3.16 -16.89 -12.83
C ILE A 72 -2.66 -18.11 -13.60
N SER A 73 -3.55 -18.86 -14.24
CA SER A 73 -3.20 -20.02 -15.06
C SER A 73 -2.32 -19.70 -16.28
N ASN A 74 -2.20 -18.42 -16.65
CA ASN A 74 -1.26 -17.97 -17.68
C ASN A 74 0.17 -17.81 -17.16
N TYR A 75 0.36 -17.81 -15.84
CA TYR A 75 1.63 -17.59 -15.15
C TYR A 75 2.16 -18.87 -14.51
N VAL A 76 1.27 -19.66 -13.90
CA VAL A 76 1.61 -20.93 -13.27
C VAL A 76 0.45 -21.92 -13.40
N ASP A 77 0.76 -23.14 -13.87
CA ASP A 77 -0.18 -24.26 -13.98
C ASP A 77 0.13 -25.28 -12.88
N VAL A 78 -0.69 -25.30 -11.84
CA VAL A 78 -0.51 -26.17 -10.66
C VAL A 78 -0.57 -27.68 -10.98
N ASN A 79 -1.10 -28.06 -12.14
CA ASN A 79 -1.20 -29.45 -12.59
C ASN A 79 0.05 -29.93 -13.34
N LYS A 80 1.08 -29.09 -13.46
CA LYS A 80 2.34 -29.41 -14.12
C LYS A 80 3.51 -29.20 -13.19
N ASP A 81 4.61 -29.91 -13.49
CA ASP A 81 5.85 -29.73 -12.76
C ASP A 81 6.35 -28.27 -12.84
N LEU A 82 6.65 -27.69 -11.68
CA LEU A 82 7.13 -26.32 -11.58
C LEU A 82 8.54 -26.13 -12.15
N SER A 83 9.33 -27.22 -12.23
CA SER A 83 10.64 -27.21 -12.86
C SER A 83 10.59 -27.06 -14.39
N GLU A 84 9.43 -27.30 -14.99
CA GLU A 84 9.20 -27.15 -16.43
C GLU A 84 8.54 -25.80 -16.80
N GLN A 85 8.28 -24.92 -15.81
CA GLN A 85 7.56 -23.67 -15.97
C GLN A 85 8.43 -22.48 -15.55
N ASN A 86 8.49 -21.43 -16.38
CA ASN A 86 9.31 -20.27 -16.12
C ASN A 86 8.61 -19.25 -15.22
N ALA A 87 9.28 -18.86 -14.13
CA ALA A 87 8.92 -17.71 -13.30
C ALA A 87 9.44 -16.39 -13.90
N SER A 88 10.58 -16.47 -14.62
CA SER A 88 11.21 -15.37 -15.36
C SER A 88 11.94 -15.89 -16.61
N GLU A 89 12.63 -15.01 -17.37
CA GLU A 89 13.41 -15.42 -18.56
C GLU A 89 14.48 -16.46 -18.24
N ASP A 90 15.08 -16.40 -17.04
CA ASP A 90 16.25 -17.18 -16.66
C ASP A 90 16.02 -18.17 -15.50
N GLN A 91 14.78 -18.31 -14.99
CA GLN A 91 14.50 -19.07 -13.77
C GLN A 91 13.15 -19.79 -13.84
N THR A 92 13.10 -21.07 -13.44
CA THR A 92 11.85 -21.82 -13.26
C THR A 92 11.16 -21.46 -11.94
N TRP A 93 9.88 -21.83 -11.79
CA TRP A 93 9.18 -21.68 -10.50
C TRP A 93 9.82 -22.53 -9.41
N ASP A 94 10.29 -23.72 -9.76
CA ASP A 94 11.00 -24.59 -8.82
C ASP A 94 12.30 -23.92 -8.31
N ASP A 95 13.16 -23.44 -9.21
CA ASP A 95 14.38 -22.73 -8.84
C ASP A 95 14.08 -21.49 -7.97
N TYR A 96 13.04 -20.75 -8.32
CA TYR A 96 12.63 -19.57 -7.56
C TYR A 96 12.19 -19.91 -6.13
N ILE A 97 11.41 -20.98 -5.94
CA ILE A 97 10.98 -21.44 -4.62
C ILE A 97 12.17 -21.96 -3.82
N LEU A 98 13.06 -22.76 -4.43
CA LEU A 98 14.24 -23.32 -3.77
C LEU A 98 15.20 -22.20 -3.30
N GLU A 99 15.41 -21.16 -4.11
CA GLU A 99 16.22 -19.99 -3.71
C GLU A 99 15.59 -19.26 -2.52
N ASN A 100 14.26 -19.07 -2.52
CA ASN A 100 13.55 -18.45 -1.40
C ASN A 100 13.60 -19.30 -0.12
N ILE A 101 13.58 -20.64 -0.24
CA ILE A 101 13.78 -21.53 0.91
C ILE A 101 15.16 -21.32 1.52
N GLU A 102 16.22 -21.32 0.72
CA GLU A 102 17.59 -21.15 1.22
C GLU A 102 17.73 -19.87 2.02
N TYR A 103 17.20 -18.77 1.48
CA TYR A 103 17.26 -17.47 2.11
C TYR A 103 16.44 -17.43 3.42
N SER A 104 15.18 -17.85 3.35
CA SER A 104 14.26 -17.79 4.50
C SER A 104 14.66 -18.77 5.61
N LEU A 105 15.18 -19.95 5.26
CA LEU A 105 15.59 -20.95 6.22
C LEU A 105 16.80 -20.49 7.03
N LYS A 106 17.76 -19.81 6.39
CA LYS A 106 18.95 -19.27 7.06
C LYS A 106 18.55 -18.26 8.12
N ASP A 107 17.73 -17.28 7.75
CA ASP A 107 17.28 -16.21 8.66
C ASP A 107 16.39 -16.75 9.78
N MET A 108 15.42 -17.59 9.44
CA MET A 108 14.52 -18.22 10.41
C MET A 108 15.31 -19.06 11.44
N THR A 109 16.29 -19.83 10.99
CA THR A 109 17.14 -20.63 11.87
C THR A 109 17.99 -19.75 12.76
N ALA A 110 18.60 -18.69 12.22
CA ALA A 110 19.42 -17.77 12.98
C ALA A 110 18.61 -17.08 14.10
N LEU A 111 17.41 -16.59 13.78
CA LEU A 111 16.49 -16.00 14.77
C LEU A 111 16.05 -17.00 15.82
N TYR A 112 15.66 -18.22 15.42
CA TYR A 112 15.27 -19.28 16.35
C TYR A 112 16.40 -19.64 17.34
N LEU A 113 17.62 -19.82 16.84
CA LEU A 113 18.78 -20.12 17.67
C LEU A 113 19.11 -18.96 18.61
N ALA A 114 19.06 -17.72 18.15
CA ALA A 114 19.26 -16.54 18.96
C ALA A 114 18.18 -16.40 20.05
N ALA A 115 16.92 -16.70 19.73
CA ALA A 115 15.84 -16.76 20.72
C ALA A 115 16.12 -17.79 21.83
N LYS A 116 16.54 -19.01 21.43
CA LYS A 116 16.88 -20.07 22.39
C LYS A 116 18.12 -19.72 23.23
N GLU A 117 19.17 -19.15 22.64
CA GLU A 117 20.37 -18.70 23.35
C GLU A 117 20.08 -17.60 24.37
N SER A 118 19.18 -16.67 24.03
CA SER A 118 18.76 -15.59 24.93
C SER A 118 17.75 -16.02 26.01
N ASN A 119 17.31 -17.28 26.01
CA ASN A 119 16.20 -17.80 26.81
C ASN A 119 14.90 -16.99 26.60
N PHE A 120 14.64 -16.56 25.37
CA PHE A 120 13.42 -15.87 25.01
C PHE A 120 12.20 -16.77 25.23
N GLU A 121 11.20 -16.25 25.94
CA GLU A 121 9.95 -16.97 26.21
C GLU A 121 8.89 -16.54 25.18
N LEU A 122 8.33 -17.51 24.46
CA LEU A 122 7.22 -17.27 23.54
C LEU A 122 5.96 -16.92 24.35
N THR A 123 5.38 -15.76 24.06
CA THR A 123 4.17 -15.24 24.73
C THR A 123 3.19 -14.65 23.73
N GLY A 124 2.00 -14.21 24.19
CA GLY A 124 1.01 -13.55 23.35
C GLY A 124 0.51 -14.41 22.20
N GLU A 125 0.21 -13.78 21.09
CA GLU A 125 -0.42 -14.38 19.92
C GLU A 125 0.34 -15.59 19.37
N TYR A 126 1.67 -15.52 19.26
CA TYR A 126 2.49 -16.64 18.77
C TYR A 126 2.44 -17.87 19.68
N LYS A 127 2.37 -17.65 21.01
CA LYS A 127 2.21 -18.74 21.96
C LYS A 127 0.82 -19.38 21.85
N GLU A 128 -0.21 -18.57 21.73
CA GLU A 128 -1.58 -19.04 21.53
C GLU A 128 -1.69 -19.83 20.24
N ARG A 129 -1.14 -19.32 19.14
CA ARG A 129 -1.09 -20.04 17.87
C ARG A 129 -0.33 -21.35 17.97
N LEU A 130 0.82 -21.39 18.64
CA LEU A 130 1.55 -22.63 18.86
C LEU A 130 0.74 -23.62 19.72
N ASP A 131 0.03 -23.17 20.72
CA ASP A 131 -0.79 -24.00 21.60
C ASP A 131 -2.08 -24.54 20.94
N THR A 132 -2.57 -23.87 19.90
CA THR A 132 -3.81 -24.30 19.20
C THR A 132 -3.56 -25.10 17.91
N VAL A 133 -2.35 -25.37 17.44
CA VAL A 133 -1.96 -26.06 16.20
C VAL A 133 -2.64 -27.43 16.00
N GLU A 134 -2.69 -28.33 16.97
CA GLU A 134 -3.34 -29.63 16.78
C GLU A 134 -4.85 -29.51 16.66
N SER A 135 -5.45 -28.65 17.49
CA SER A 135 -6.91 -28.49 17.49
C SER A 135 -7.41 -27.92 16.18
N ASP A 136 -6.67 -26.98 15.62
CA ASP A 136 -7.08 -26.32 14.39
C ASP A 136 -6.84 -27.20 13.16
N LEU A 137 -5.74 -27.96 13.12
CA LEU A 137 -5.55 -29.00 12.10
C LEU A 137 -6.62 -30.09 12.18
N LYS A 138 -7.04 -30.50 13.39
CA LYS A 138 -8.14 -31.46 13.56
C LYS A 138 -9.47 -30.88 13.10
N ALA A 139 -9.76 -29.65 13.43
CA ALA A 139 -10.98 -28.97 12.96
C ALA A 139 -10.98 -28.84 11.43
N ALA A 140 -9.85 -28.45 10.84
CA ALA A 140 -9.72 -28.36 9.39
C ALA A 140 -9.85 -29.74 8.70
N ALA A 141 -9.32 -30.79 9.31
CA ALA A 141 -9.47 -32.16 8.81
C ALA A 141 -10.93 -32.66 8.89
N GLU A 142 -11.63 -32.29 9.97
CA GLU A 142 -13.08 -32.60 10.12
C GLU A 142 -13.91 -31.85 9.07
N ASP A 143 -13.64 -30.57 8.85
CA ASP A 143 -14.29 -29.76 7.80
C ASP A 143 -14.00 -30.31 6.38
N TYR A 144 -12.79 -30.79 6.17
CA TYR A 144 -12.38 -31.45 4.92
C TYR A 144 -12.98 -32.84 4.76
N GLY A 145 -13.55 -33.42 5.85
CA GLY A 145 -14.20 -34.75 5.85
C GLY A 145 -13.22 -35.93 5.92
N THR A 146 -12.02 -35.74 6.52
CA THR A 146 -10.99 -36.79 6.55
C THR A 146 -10.26 -36.86 7.91
N SER A 147 -9.32 -37.80 8.03
CA SER A 147 -8.46 -37.89 9.22
C SER A 147 -7.41 -36.78 9.23
N LEU A 148 -6.86 -36.45 10.41
CA LEU A 148 -5.75 -35.50 10.53
C LEU A 148 -4.54 -35.88 9.66
N GLU A 149 -4.17 -37.17 9.63
CA GLU A 149 -3.04 -37.67 8.86
C GLU A 149 -3.27 -37.51 7.35
N ASP A 150 -4.48 -37.89 6.88
CA ASP A 150 -4.83 -37.75 5.47
C ASP A 150 -4.96 -36.28 5.07
N TYR A 151 -5.47 -35.43 5.96
CA TYR A 151 -5.54 -33.97 5.74
C TYR A 151 -4.14 -33.35 5.56
N ILE A 152 -3.22 -33.67 6.48
CA ILE A 152 -1.83 -33.18 6.39
C ILE A 152 -1.17 -33.65 5.09
N THR A 153 -1.40 -34.91 4.71
CA THR A 153 -0.91 -35.47 3.45
C THR A 153 -1.51 -34.76 2.24
N ALA A 154 -2.81 -34.47 2.27
CA ALA A 154 -3.49 -33.75 1.19
C ALA A 154 -2.97 -32.30 1.04
N MET A 155 -2.66 -31.62 2.13
CA MET A 155 -2.21 -30.22 2.11
C MET A 155 -0.73 -30.04 1.80
N TYR A 156 0.13 -30.96 2.24
CA TYR A 156 1.58 -30.81 2.19
C TYR A 156 2.31 -31.91 1.40
N GLY A 157 1.56 -32.89 0.90
CA GLY A 157 2.13 -33.99 0.10
C GLY A 157 2.46 -35.23 0.92
N LYS A 158 2.82 -36.29 0.20
CA LYS A 158 3.13 -37.61 0.77
C LYS A 158 4.31 -37.55 1.73
N GLY A 159 4.21 -38.31 2.81
CA GLY A 159 5.24 -38.43 3.84
C GLY A 159 5.19 -37.35 4.91
N MET A 160 4.42 -36.28 4.68
CA MET A 160 4.23 -35.22 5.66
C MET A 160 3.49 -35.75 6.90
N ASP A 161 3.96 -35.37 8.07
CA ASP A 161 3.38 -35.75 9.35
C ASP A 161 3.17 -34.54 10.27
N TYR A 162 2.42 -34.78 11.34
CA TYR A 162 2.12 -33.75 12.34
C TYR A 162 3.40 -33.24 13.06
N ASP A 163 4.35 -34.13 13.37
CA ASP A 163 5.58 -33.78 14.07
C ASP A 163 6.40 -32.75 13.27
N THR A 164 6.42 -32.91 11.93
CA THR A 164 7.07 -31.97 11.02
C THR A 164 6.37 -30.61 11.00
N VAL A 165 5.04 -30.60 10.85
CA VAL A 165 4.24 -29.35 10.83
C VAL A 165 4.43 -28.60 12.15
N TYR A 166 4.37 -29.29 13.29
CA TYR A 166 4.59 -28.68 14.60
C TYR A 166 6.01 -28.11 14.76
N LYS A 167 7.03 -28.89 14.42
CA LYS A 167 8.43 -28.46 14.49
C LYS A 167 8.67 -27.18 13.68
N MET A 168 8.18 -27.14 12.45
CA MET A 168 8.39 -25.99 11.59
C MET A 168 7.60 -24.77 12.05
N SER A 169 6.39 -24.98 12.60
CA SER A 169 5.61 -23.92 13.25
C SER A 169 6.31 -23.37 14.49
N GLU A 170 6.87 -24.23 15.35
CA GLU A 170 7.61 -23.78 16.54
C GLU A 170 8.81 -22.92 16.12
N ILE A 171 9.63 -23.38 15.18
CA ILE A 171 10.79 -22.64 14.69
C ILE A 171 10.38 -21.27 14.14
N SER A 172 9.35 -21.25 13.31
CA SER A 172 8.84 -20.02 12.68
C SER A 172 8.29 -19.02 13.72
N TYR A 173 7.47 -19.47 14.66
CA TYR A 173 6.88 -18.58 15.67
C TYR A 173 7.91 -18.01 16.63
N TYR A 174 8.90 -18.82 17.05
CA TYR A 174 10.01 -18.30 17.84
C TYR A 174 10.84 -17.29 17.05
N ALA A 175 11.12 -17.56 15.80
CA ALA A 175 11.87 -16.65 14.94
C ALA A 175 11.14 -15.33 14.73
N ALA A 176 9.84 -15.38 14.42
CA ALA A 176 9.02 -14.19 14.23
C ALA A 176 8.89 -13.36 15.51
N ALA A 177 8.48 -13.98 16.63
CA ALA A 177 8.31 -13.29 17.89
C ALA A 177 9.61 -12.66 18.41
N TYR A 178 10.73 -13.37 18.24
CA TYR A 178 12.04 -12.84 18.63
C TYR A 178 12.46 -11.69 17.73
N GLY A 179 12.28 -11.85 16.41
CA GLY A 179 12.55 -10.78 15.44
C GLY A 179 11.76 -9.51 15.76
N GLU A 180 10.46 -9.61 16.02
CA GLU A 180 9.62 -8.48 16.45
C GLU A 180 10.13 -7.86 17.76
N SER A 181 10.47 -8.68 18.74
CA SER A 181 11.00 -8.20 20.03
C SER A 181 12.32 -7.43 19.87
N VAL A 182 13.19 -7.87 18.96
CA VAL A 182 14.43 -7.14 18.64
C VAL A 182 14.11 -5.85 17.92
N GLN A 183 13.24 -5.87 16.91
CA GLN A 183 12.83 -4.70 16.14
C GLN A 183 12.22 -3.63 17.05
N ASP A 184 11.36 -4.02 17.98
CA ASP A 184 10.74 -3.12 18.96
C ASP A 184 11.76 -2.52 19.94
N SER A 185 12.88 -3.21 20.18
CA SER A 185 13.96 -2.73 21.06
C SER A 185 14.90 -1.73 20.39
N LEU A 186 14.83 -1.61 19.05
CA LEU A 186 15.71 -0.72 18.30
C LEU A 186 15.32 0.73 18.47
N GLU A 187 16.22 1.51 19.03
CA GLU A 187 16.05 2.94 19.19
C GLU A 187 16.58 3.70 17.96
N VAL A 188 15.82 4.70 17.53
CA VAL A 188 16.21 5.67 16.51
C VAL A 188 16.07 7.06 17.12
N THR A 189 17.17 7.84 17.08
CA THR A 189 17.22 9.19 17.64
C THR A 189 16.74 10.22 16.63
N GLU A 190 16.33 11.41 17.11
CA GLU A 190 15.98 12.52 16.24
C GLU A 190 17.18 12.98 15.37
N GLU A 191 18.41 12.86 15.91
CA GLU A 191 19.62 13.20 15.17
C GLU A 191 19.82 12.27 13.96
N GLU A 192 19.66 10.94 14.16
CA GLU A 192 19.74 9.96 13.07
C GLU A 192 18.66 10.21 12.01
N MET A 193 17.43 10.53 12.41
CA MET A 193 16.34 10.85 11.48
C MET A 193 16.67 12.13 10.68
N ARG A 194 17.20 13.14 11.34
CA ARG A 194 17.61 14.40 10.67
C ARG A 194 18.75 14.17 9.70
N GLU A 195 19.80 13.45 10.10
CA GLU A 195 20.94 13.13 9.21
C GLU A 195 20.49 12.31 8.00
N TYR A 196 19.58 11.36 8.21
CA TYR A 196 19.02 10.57 7.13
C TYR A 196 18.21 11.44 6.16
N TYR A 197 17.32 12.30 6.70
CA TYR A 197 16.53 13.22 5.88
C TYR A 197 17.43 14.16 5.07
N GLU A 198 18.41 14.81 5.73
CA GLU A 198 19.35 15.72 5.07
C GLU A 198 20.10 15.05 3.89
N SER A 199 20.43 13.76 4.05
CA SER A 199 21.14 12.99 3.03
C SER A 199 20.22 12.50 1.89
N ASN A 200 18.89 12.48 2.11
CA ASN A 200 17.91 11.90 1.21
C ASN A 200 16.75 12.87 0.89
N LYS A 201 16.94 14.18 1.03
CA LYS A 201 15.90 15.22 0.82
C LYS A 201 15.11 15.05 -0.46
N ARG A 202 15.78 14.67 -1.53
CA ARG A 202 15.15 14.45 -2.84
C ARG A 202 14.02 13.42 -2.83
N ASP A 203 14.08 12.45 -1.93
CA ASP A 203 13.08 11.37 -1.85
C ASP A 203 11.85 11.78 -1.03
N TYR A 204 11.95 12.89 -0.29
CA TYR A 204 10.92 13.34 0.65
C TYR A 204 10.37 14.73 0.34
N ASP A 205 11.23 15.66 -0.11
CA ASP A 205 10.81 17.00 -0.50
C ASP A 205 9.93 16.95 -1.74
N THR A 206 9.14 17.99 -1.91
CA THR A 206 8.37 18.23 -3.12
C THR A 206 8.77 19.55 -3.75
N VAL A 207 8.38 19.76 -5.00
CA VAL A 207 8.58 21.01 -5.70
C VAL A 207 7.27 21.55 -6.24
N ASN A 208 7.12 22.87 -6.19
CA ASN A 208 6.12 23.62 -6.90
C ASN A 208 6.74 24.20 -8.17
N PHE A 209 6.09 24.04 -9.30
CA PHE A 209 6.57 24.59 -10.56
C PHE A 209 5.40 24.93 -11.49
N ARG A 210 5.63 25.91 -12.39
CA ARG A 210 4.71 26.18 -13.48
C ARG A 210 5.15 25.44 -14.72
N PHE A 211 4.19 25.01 -15.52
CA PHE A 211 4.43 24.40 -16.82
C PHE A 211 3.28 24.61 -17.80
N CYS A 212 3.57 24.44 -19.06
CA CYS A 212 2.60 24.15 -20.11
C CYS A 212 3.25 23.21 -21.12
N SER A 213 2.51 22.73 -22.09
CA SER A 213 3.02 21.82 -23.10
C SER A 213 2.67 22.29 -24.51
N PHE A 214 3.60 22.10 -25.42
CA PHE A 214 3.49 22.39 -26.84
C PHE A 214 3.86 21.14 -27.64
N PHE A 215 2.87 20.24 -27.88
CA PHE A 215 3.08 19.01 -28.62
C PHE A 215 2.74 19.22 -30.10
N TYR A 216 3.77 19.28 -30.98
CA TYR A 216 3.59 19.40 -32.42
C TYR A 216 3.07 18.10 -33.02
N ALA A 217 3.38 16.94 -32.44
CA ALA A 217 2.91 15.65 -32.91
C ALA A 217 1.40 15.45 -32.73
N ASP A 218 0.79 16.12 -31.74
CA ASP A 218 -0.66 16.10 -31.51
C ASP A 218 -1.41 17.02 -32.47
N ASP A 219 -0.80 18.15 -32.82
CA ASP A 219 -1.43 19.20 -33.62
C ASP A 219 -1.22 19.01 -35.14
N ILE A 220 -0.16 18.28 -35.57
CA ILE A 220 0.26 18.15 -36.97
C ILE A 220 0.57 16.69 -37.34
N GLU A 221 -0.21 16.09 -38.25
CA GLU A 221 -0.06 14.66 -38.61
C GLU A 221 1.27 14.36 -39.36
N ASN A 222 1.79 15.31 -40.15
CA ASN A 222 3.05 15.17 -40.90
C ASN A 222 3.90 16.43 -40.71
N TYR A 223 4.45 16.61 -39.51
CA TYR A 223 5.26 17.77 -39.19
C TYR A 223 6.63 17.76 -39.85
N THR A 224 7.16 18.95 -40.11
CA THR A 224 8.48 19.21 -40.67
C THR A 224 9.42 19.83 -39.63
N ASP A 225 10.71 19.91 -39.95
CA ASP A 225 11.68 20.60 -39.07
C ASP A 225 11.32 22.07 -38.82
N ASP A 226 10.68 22.74 -39.79
CA ASP A 226 10.20 24.12 -39.62
C ASP A 226 9.02 24.18 -38.63
N ASP A 227 8.13 23.20 -38.64
CA ASP A 227 7.04 23.09 -37.65
C ASP A 227 7.59 22.87 -36.24
N VAL A 228 8.56 21.95 -36.09
CA VAL A 228 9.26 21.70 -34.82
C VAL A 228 9.92 22.98 -34.29
N ALA A 229 10.57 23.75 -35.19
CA ALA A 229 11.21 25.02 -34.83
C ALA A 229 10.19 26.05 -34.28
N VAL A 230 9.00 26.14 -34.88
CA VAL A 230 7.93 27.04 -34.40
C VAL A 230 7.48 26.67 -32.99
N TYR A 231 7.30 25.37 -32.67
CA TYR A 231 6.89 24.94 -31.36
C TYR A 231 8.00 25.14 -30.30
N ARG A 232 9.26 24.96 -30.69
CA ARG A 232 10.43 25.30 -29.87
C ARG A 232 10.45 26.81 -29.54
N GLU A 233 10.24 27.68 -30.55
CA GLU A 233 10.21 29.13 -30.33
C GLU A 233 9.10 29.55 -29.35
N LYS A 234 7.91 28.91 -29.41
CA LYS A 234 6.82 29.15 -28.45
C LYS A 234 7.24 28.78 -27.03
N ALA A 235 7.83 27.59 -26.84
CA ALA A 235 8.30 27.13 -25.54
C ALA A 235 9.40 28.02 -24.98
N GLU A 236 10.38 28.41 -25.82
CA GLU A 236 11.45 29.33 -25.44
C GLU A 236 10.93 30.75 -25.13
N ALA A 237 9.84 31.19 -25.77
CA ALA A 237 9.20 32.46 -25.45
C ALA A 237 8.59 32.44 -24.06
N VAL A 238 7.94 31.35 -23.66
CA VAL A 238 7.41 31.16 -22.31
C VAL A 238 8.55 31.08 -21.29
N ALA A 239 9.63 30.38 -21.60
CA ALA A 239 10.78 30.23 -20.69
C ALA A 239 11.63 31.53 -20.52
N LYS A 240 11.31 32.64 -21.19
CA LYS A 240 11.91 33.96 -20.95
C LYS A 240 11.27 34.70 -19.77
N ALA A 241 10.17 34.23 -19.25
CA ALA A 241 9.48 34.80 -18.10
C ALA A 241 10.43 34.84 -16.88
N ALA A 242 10.38 35.92 -16.12
CA ALA A 242 11.16 36.09 -14.89
C ALA A 242 10.27 35.98 -13.64
N THR A 243 8.94 36.05 -13.80
CA THR A 243 7.95 35.93 -12.72
C THR A 243 6.84 34.96 -13.13
N GLU A 244 6.09 34.49 -12.17
CA GLU A 244 4.96 33.60 -12.40
C GLU A 244 3.86 34.27 -13.25
N GLU A 245 3.62 35.58 -13.04
CA GLU A 245 2.67 36.36 -13.84
C GLU A 245 3.13 36.48 -15.30
N GLU A 246 4.42 36.75 -15.50
CA GLU A 246 5.00 36.77 -16.86
C GLU A 246 4.92 35.42 -17.53
N PHE A 247 5.16 34.33 -16.80
CA PHE A 247 5.02 32.96 -17.32
C PHE A 247 3.60 32.69 -17.78
N LYS A 248 2.60 32.98 -16.93
CA LYS A 248 1.18 32.81 -17.23
C LYS A 248 0.76 33.65 -18.46
N ALA A 249 1.20 34.89 -18.52
CA ALA A 249 0.92 35.77 -19.66
C ALA A 249 1.57 35.24 -20.95
N ALA A 250 2.83 34.78 -20.90
CA ALA A 250 3.51 34.21 -22.06
C ALA A 250 2.86 32.90 -22.54
N VAL A 251 2.33 32.08 -21.62
CA VAL A 251 1.53 30.89 -22.00
C VAL A 251 0.31 31.31 -22.80
N LEU A 252 -0.49 32.29 -22.30
CA LEU A 252 -1.69 32.78 -22.99
C LEU A 252 -1.42 33.42 -24.36
N GLU A 253 -0.23 33.99 -24.55
CA GLU A 253 0.18 34.54 -25.84
C GLU A 253 0.56 33.46 -26.87
N ASN A 254 1.08 32.32 -26.41
CA ASN A 254 1.70 31.30 -27.27
C ASN A 254 0.85 30.03 -27.47
N VAL A 255 -0.16 29.78 -26.63
CA VAL A 255 -1.09 28.65 -26.83
C VAL A 255 -2.11 28.96 -27.92
N ALA A 256 -2.67 27.92 -28.52
CA ALA A 256 -3.75 28.06 -29.51
C ALA A 256 -5.00 28.70 -28.89
N GLU A 257 -5.77 29.45 -29.69
CA GLU A 257 -6.92 30.24 -29.22
C GLU A 257 -7.98 29.40 -28.49
N ASP A 258 -8.21 28.19 -28.97
CA ASP A 258 -9.15 27.23 -28.39
C ASP A 258 -8.68 26.64 -27.06
N LYS A 259 -7.38 26.72 -26.73
CA LYS A 259 -6.78 26.25 -25.47
C LYS A 259 -6.71 27.36 -24.42
N LYS A 260 -6.85 28.65 -24.78
CA LYS A 260 -6.67 29.78 -23.85
C LYS A 260 -7.56 29.72 -22.63
N SER A 261 -8.85 29.40 -22.80
CA SER A 261 -9.79 29.34 -21.69
C SER A 261 -9.42 28.32 -20.60
N ALA A 262 -8.65 27.29 -20.94
CA ALA A 262 -8.13 26.33 -19.97
C ALA A 262 -7.01 26.93 -19.12
N TYR A 263 -6.16 27.78 -19.74
CA TYR A 263 -5.01 28.41 -19.07
C TYR A 263 -5.32 29.74 -18.37
N GLU A 264 -6.52 30.31 -18.60
CA GLU A 264 -6.99 31.50 -17.88
C GLU A 264 -7.37 31.22 -16.42
N LYS A 265 -7.68 29.96 -16.10
CA LYS A 265 -8.06 29.55 -14.75
C LYS A 265 -6.88 29.75 -13.78
N ASP A 266 -7.20 30.18 -12.57
CA ASP A 266 -6.19 30.24 -11.52
C ASP A 266 -5.60 28.85 -11.27
N GLY A 267 -4.28 28.78 -11.18
CA GLY A 267 -3.56 27.53 -10.97
C GLY A 267 -3.36 26.64 -12.22
N ALA A 268 -3.94 26.98 -13.39
CA ALA A 268 -3.89 26.12 -14.59
C ALA A 268 -2.47 25.74 -15.05
N THR A 269 -1.47 26.56 -14.78
CA THR A 269 -0.06 26.27 -15.10
C THR A 269 0.73 25.78 -13.88
N LEU A 270 0.16 25.77 -12.69
CA LEU A 270 0.86 25.48 -11.44
C LEU A 270 0.68 24.00 -11.06
N TYR A 271 1.79 23.29 -10.98
CA TYR A 271 1.84 21.97 -10.36
C TYR A 271 2.40 22.13 -8.93
N ARG A 272 1.66 21.62 -7.95
CA ARG A 272 2.02 21.76 -6.54
C ARG A 272 2.38 20.42 -5.94
N SER A 273 3.34 20.44 -5.02
CA SER A 273 3.76 19.30 -4.21
C SER A 273 4.12 18.06 -5.06
N ALA A 274 4.80 18.30 -6.20
CA ALA A 274 5.31 17.22 -7.03
C ALA A 274 6.47 16.53 -6.31
N ALA A 275 6.32 15.24 -6.01
CA ALA A 275 7.45 14.40 -5.59
C ALA A 275 8.33 14.07 -6.81
N PHE A 276 9.60 13.74 -6.56
CA PHE A 276 10.54 13.37 -7.62
C PHE A 276 10.01 12.24 -8.51
N ALA A 277 9.38 11.24 -7.88
CA ALA A 277 8.83 10.07 -8.57
C ALA A 277 7.57 10.37 -9.42
N ASP A 278 6.86 11.48 -9.12
CA ASP A 278 5.63 11.87 -9.83
C ASP A 278 5.95 12.54 -11.17
N ILE A 279 7.18 13.03 -11.34
CA ILE A 279 7.61 13.67 -12.57
C ILE A 279 8.06 12.60 -13.55
N GLY A 280 7.20 12.28 -14.52
CA GLY A 280 7.40 11.18 -15.47
C GLY A 280 8.61 11.31 -16.41
N TYR A 281 9.39 12.39 -16.30
CA TYR A 281 10.55 12.72 -17.12
C TYR A 281 11.78 12.89 -16.21
N GLU A 282 12.67 11.91 -16.21
CA GLU A 282 13.83 11.87 -15.30
C GLU A 282 14.73 13.12 -15.43
N GLU A 283 14.99 13.58 -16.65
CA GLU A 283 15.80 14.79 -16.89
C GLU A 283 15.14 16.03 -16.29
N LEU A 284 13.82 16.19 -16.49
CA LEU A 284 13.06 17.30 -15.93
C LEU A 284 13.02 17.23 -14.40
N ALA A 285 12.79 16.03 -13.83
CA ALA A 285 12.83 15.81 -12.40
C ALA A 285 14.19 16.17 -11.81
N ASN A 286 15.29 15.72 -12.42
CA ASN A 286 16.64 16.08 -12.00
C ASN A 286 16.88 17.58 -12.05
N TRP A 287 16.38 18.28 -13.08
CA TRP A 287 16.51 19.74 -13.17
C TRP A 287 15.71 20.44 -12.08
N LEU A 288 14.46 20.05 -11.83
CA LEU A 288 13.59 20.65 -10.79
C LEU A 288 14.13 20.41 -9.38
N PHE A 289 14.73 19.26 -9.12
CA PHE A 289 15.27 18.88 -7.82
C PHE A 289 16.76 19.24 -7.61
N ASP A 290 17.39 19.92 -8.56
CA ASP A 290 18.75 20.45 -8.36
C ASP A 290 18.73 21.50 -7.23
N GLU A 291 19.61 21.35 -6.24
CA GLU A 291 19.71 22.26 -5.09
C GLU A 291 20.06 23.71 -5.45
N ALA A 292 20.63 23.92 -6.63
CA ALA A 292 20.96 25.27 -7.13
C ALA A 292 19.75 26.04 -7.65
N ARG A 293 18.58 25.38 -7.84
CA ARG A 293 17.37 26.04 -8.37
C ARG A 293 16.87 27.15 -7.46
N LYS A 294 16.42 28.24 -8.08
CA LYS A 294 15.85 29.40 -7.42
C LYS A 294 14.49 29.73 -8.02
N PRO A 295 13.57 30.29 -7.23
CA PRO A 295 12.30 30.80 -7.77
C PRO A 295 12.52 31.68 -8.99
N GLY A 296 11.79 31.38 -10.08
CA GLY A 296 11.90 32.03 -11.37
C GLY A 296 12.93 31.42 -12.34
N ASP A 297 13.72 30.42 -11.94
CA ASP A 297 14.54 29.65 -12.88
C ASP A 297 13.65 28.91 -13.87
N THR A 298 14.00 28.97 -15.16
CA THR A 298 13.22 28.34 -16.24
C THR A 298 14.04 27.32 -17.01
N TYR A 299 13.35 26.37 -17.60
CA TYR A 299 13.91 25.33 -18.46
C TYR A 299 12.90 24.94 -19.54
N VAL A 300 13.38 24.51 -20.69
CA VAL A 300 12.55 23.90 -21.73
C VAL A 300 12.97 22.44 -21.88
N TYR A 301 12.11 21.54 -21.43
CA TYR A 301 12.28 20.11 -21.66
C TYR A 301 11.80 19.75 -23.06
N GLU A 302 12.63 19.04 -23.82
CA GLU A 302 12.25 18.48 -25.14
C GLU A 302 11.80 17.04 -24.98
N ASP A 303 10.52 16.79 -25.23
CA ASP A 303 9.94 15.45 -25.23
C ASP A 303 10.01 14.83 -26.62
N GLU A 304 11.17 14.27 -26.96
CA GLU A 304 11.39 13.62 -28.26
C GLU A 304 10.44 12.44 -28.48
N LYS A 305 10.06 11.73 -27.40
CA LYS A 305 9.21 10.54 -27.48
C LYS A 305 7.78 10.87 -27.90
N ASN A 306 7.23 11.97 -27.36
CA ASN A 306 5.86 12.40 -27.62
C ASN A 306 5.81 13.57 -28.63
N GLY A 307 6.96 14.07 -29.07
CA GLY A 307 7.06 15.11 -30.08
C GLY A 307 6.59 16.47 -29.60
N GLY A 308 7.28 17.06 -28.62
CA GLY A 308 6.89 18.34 -28.06
C GLY A 308 7.92 19.01 -27.16
N PHE A 309 7.53 20.14 -26.61
CA PHE A 309 8.33 20.95 -25.68
C PHE A 309 7.51 21.32 -24.45
N ILE A 310 8.13 21.22 -23.28
CA ILE A 310 7.53 21.55 -21.99
C ILE A 310 8.37 22.63 -21.32
N PRO A 311 8.02 23.92 -21.49
CA PRO A 311 8.63 25.00 -20.73
C PRO A 311 8.14 24.92 -19.28
N VAL A 312 9.07 25.02 -18.35
CA VAL A 312 8.81 25.02 -16.92
C VAL A 312 9.45 26.22 -16.23
N MET A 313 8.86 26.66 -15.12
CA MET A 313 9.44 27.63 -14.20
C MET A 313 9.43 27.05 -12.79
N PHE A 314 10.58 26.95 -12.16
CA PHE A 314 10.68 26.55 -10.77
C PHE A 314 10.07 27.64 -9.88
N VAL A 315 9.15 27.26 -8.98
CA VAL A 315 8.50 28.16 -8.04
C VAL A 315 9.17 28.05 -6.67
N GLU A 316 9.17 26.86 -6.10
CA GLU A 316 9.81 26.62 -4.80
C GLU A 316 10.06 25.15 -4.54
N ARG A 317 10.93 24.86 -3.59
CA ARG A 317 11.06 23.55 -2.96
C ARG A 317 10.34 23.58 -1.62
N VAL A 318 9.49 22.58 -1.39
CA VAL A 318 8.78 22.41 -0.13
C VAL A 318 9.48 21.29 0.65
N SER A 319 10.15 21.67 1.74
CA SER A 319 10.76 20.71 2.65
C SER A 319 9.69 19.81 3.27
N ALA A 320 9.97 18.52 3.43
CA ALA A 320 9.12 17.60 4.17
C ALA A 320 9.28 17.73 5.70
N ASP A 321 10.30 18.44 6.17
CA ASP A 321 10.56 18.68 7.59
C ASP A 321 9.72 19.87 8.09
N TYR A 322 8.46 19.61 8.39
CA TYR A 322 7.53 20.57 9.01
C TYR A 322 6.45 19.85 9.81
N GLU A 323 5.82 20.60 10.72
CA GLU A 323 4.67 20.14 11.48
C GLU A 323 3.38 20.37 10.69
N PRO A 324 2.56 19.34 10.41
CA PRO A 324 1.21 19.53 9.87
C PRO A 324 0.35 20.34 10.84
N VAL A 325 -0.72 20.91 10.36
CA VAL A 325 -1.57 21.79 11.18
C VAL A 325 -3.00 21.25 11.32
N ASP A 326 -3.59 21.50 12.47
CA ASP A 326 -5.01 21.33 12.71
C ASP A 326 -5.70 22.70 12.64
N VAL A 327 -6.75 22.79 11.84
CA VAL A 327 -7.46 24.03 11.60
C VAL A 327 -8.97 23.77 11.48
N ARG A 328 -9.77 24.69 12.05
CA ARG A 328 -11.21 24.73 11.77
C ARG A 328 -11.52 25.87 10.84
N HIS A 329 -12.53 25.71 10.02
CA HIS A 329 -13.02 26.79 9.20
C HIS A 329 -14.55 26.80 9.06
N ILE A 330 -15.06 27.96 8.71
CA ILE A 330 -16.46 28.17 8.31
C ILE A 330 -16.43 28.77 6.91
N LEU A 331 -16.87 28.02 5.92
CA LEU A 331 -16.94 28.49 4.54
C LEU A 331 -18.26 29.27 4.34
N ILE A 332 -18.15 30.44 3.75
CA ILE A 332 -19.27 31.25 3.26
C ILE A 332 -19.08 31.45 1.77
N MET A 333 -19.93 30.83 0.98
CA MET A 333 -19.88 30.90 -0.48
C MET A 333 -20.64 32.08 -1.02
N PRO A 334 -20.17 32.75 -2.09
CA PRO A 334 -20.98 33.74 -2.79
C PRO A 334 -22.13 33.05 -3.54
N GLU A 335 -23.30 33.67 -3.59
CA GLU A 335 -24.42 33.19 -4.41
C GLU A 335 -24.02 33.19 -5.90
N LYS A 336 -24.32 32.09 -6.59
CA LYS A 336 -24.00 31.89 -8.01
C LYS A 336 -25.27 31.95 -8.85
N ASP A 337 -25.15 32.50 -10.06
CA ASP A 337 -26.20 32.49 -11.07
C ASP A 337 -26.42 31.10 -11.70
N GLU A 338 -27.33 30.97 -12.65
CA GLU A 338 -27.65 29.72 -13.35
C GLU A 338 -26.45 29.18 -14.17
N ASP A 339 -25.52 30.05 -14.54
CA ASP A 339 -24.30 29.72 -15.27
C ASP A 339 -23.12 29.38 -14.35
N GLY A 340 -23.33 29.45 -13.00
CA GLY A 340 -22.32 29.13 -11.99
C GLY A 340 -21.38 30.28 -11.65
N ASN A 341 -21.65 31.51 -12.10
CA ASN A 341 -20.83 32.69 -11.84
C ASN A 341 -21.38 33.48 -10.62
N ALA A 342 -20.47 34.07 -9.86
CA ALA A 342 -20.83 34.97 -8.76
C ALA A 342 -20.52 36.40 -9.14
N SER A 343 -21.50 37.31 -8.91
CA SER A 343 -21.30 38.74 -9.14
C SER A 343 -20.47 39.40 -8.04
N ASP A 344 -19.92 40.59 -8.31
CA ASP A 344 -19.20 41.39 -7.31
C ASP A 344 -20.05 41.68 -6.07
N GLU A 345 -21.34 41.86 -6.25
CA GLU A 345 -22.31 42.07 -5.16
C GLU A 345 -22.48 40.79 -4.32
N ALA A 346 -22.51 39.61 -4.94
CA ALA A 346 -22.57 38.31 -4.26
C ALA A 346 -21.30 38.05 -3.44
N TRP A 347 -20.13 38.35 -4.00
CA TRP A 347 -18.87 38.31 -3.28
C TRP A 347 -18.82 39.24 -2.08
N ALA A 348 -19.28 40.51 -2.24
CA ALA A 348 -19.35 41.48 -1.14
C ALA A 348 -20.31 41.02 -0.05
N ALA A 349 -21.45 40.42 -0.40
CA ALA A 349 -22.39 39.87 0.56
C ALA A 349 -21.81 38.69 1.36
N ALA A 350 -21.08 37.79 0.70
CA ALA A 350 -20.39 36.70 1.36
C ALA A 350 -19.30 37.20 2.33
N GLU A 351 -18.56 38.24 1.96
CA GLU A 351 -17.56 38.85 2.84
C GLU A 351 -18.20 39.44 4.11
N GLU A 352 -19.32 40.19 3.98
CA GLU A 352 -20.02 40.76 5.14
C GLU A 352 -20.58 39.66 6.05
N LYS A 353 -21.13 38.58 5.48
CA LYS A 353 -21.60 37.42 6.25
C LYS A 353 -20.45 36.72 6.99
N ALA A 354 -19.27 36.56 6.36
CA ALA A 354 -18.09 36.01 7.02
C ALA A 354 -17.62 36.90 8.19
N LYS A 355 -17.64 38.23 8.03
CA LYS A 355 -17.37 39.18 9.11
C LYS A 355 -18.36 39.09 10.25
N GLU A 356 -19.65 38.92 9.95
CA GLU A 356 -20.70 38.73 10.97
C GLU A 356 -20.42 37.44 11.77
N VAL A 357 -20.09 36.34 11.11
CA VAL A 357 -19.76 35.07 11.75
C VAL A 357 -18.51 35.19 12.65
N LEU A 358 -17.45 35.83 12.16
CA LEU A 358 -16.25 36.06 12.98
C LEU A 358 -16.57 36.97 14.20
N ASN A 359 -17.35 38.03 14.02
CA ASN A 359 -17.74 38.93 15.11
C ASN A 359 -18.60 38.20 16.16
N GLU A 360 -19.50 37.31 15.74
CA GLU A 360 -20.30 36.47 16.64
C GLU A 360 -19.40 35.59 17.50
N PHE A 361 -18.43 34.90 16.90
CA PHE A 361 -17.43 34.11 17.62
C PHE A 361 -16.62 34.97 18.60
N LEU A 362 -16.13 36.14 18.14
CA LEU A 362 -15.32 37.05 18.97
C LEU A 362 -16.10 37.70 20.12
N ALA A 363 -17.42 37.77 20.04
CA ALA A 363 -18.29 38.23 21.12
C ALA A 363 -18.61 37.16 22.18
N GLY A 364 -18.35 35.87 21.86
CA GLY A 364 -18.57 34.72 22.75
C GLY A 364 -17.34 34.32 23.57
N ASP A 365 -17.32 33.05 23.99
CA ASP A 365 -16.26 32.50 24.86
C ASP A 365 -14.91 32.27 24.15
N LYS A 366 -14.85 32.34 22.84
CA LYS A 366 -13.67 32.22 21.97
C LYS A 366 -12.90 30.91 22.15
N THR A 367 -13.61 29.85 22.51
CA THR A 367 -13.01 28.52 22.63
C THR A 367 -13.14 27.75 21.33
N GLU A 368 -12.30 26.73 21.15
CA GLU A 368 -12.39 25.84 19.99
C GLU A 368 -13.77 25.16 19.90
N ASP A 369 -14.35 24.75 21.04
CA ASP A 369 -15.68 24.12 21.10
C ASP A 369 -16.80 25.09 20.64
N THR A 370 -16.67 26.38 20.98
CA THR A 370 -17.65 27.40 20.50
C THR A 370 -17.49 27.65 19.01
N PHE A 371 -16.25 27.62 18.49
CA PHE A 371 -16.03 27.73 17.06
C PHE A 371 -16.56 26.49 16.30
N ALA A 372 -16.32 25.28 16.83
CA ALA A 372 -16.83 24.04 16.27
C ALA A 372 -18.35 24.02 16.19
N SER A 373 -19.02 24.49 17.25
CA SER A 373 -20.49 24.58 17.28
C SER A 373 -21.01 25.58 16.23
N LEU A 374 -20.34 26.72 16.09
CA LEU A 374 -20.69 27.74 15.10
C LEU A 374 -20.43 27.22 13.66
N ALA A 375 -19.38 26.44 13.46
CA ALA A 375 -19.07 25.79 12.18
C ALA A 375 -20.16 24.78 11.80
N GLN A 376 -20.61 23.94 12.73
CA GLN A 376 -21.71 23.00 12.47
C GLN A 376 -23.00 23.69 12.03
N GLU A 377 -23.27 24.92 12.56
CA GLU A 377 -24.47 25.69 12.24
C GLU A 377 -24.36 26.46 10.92
N LYS A 378 -23.19 27.05 10.64
CA LYS A 378 -23.05 28.09 9.63
C LYS A 378 -22.18 27.77 8.42
N THR A 379 -21.34 26.73 8.50
CA THR A 379 -20.47 26.42 7.34
C THR A 379 -21.28 25.91 6.16
N GLU A 380 -20.89 26.34 4.98
CA GLU A 380 -21.40 25.87 3.70
C GLU A 380 -20.45 24.79 3.09
N ASP A 381 -19.40 24.37 3.85
CA ASP A 381 -18.55 23.24 3.53
C ASP A 381 -19.14 21.94 4.09
N GLY A 382 -19.79 21.17 3.21
CA GLY A 382 -20.40 19.88 3.59
C GLY A 382 -19.39 18.82 4.02
N GLY A 383 -18.11 18.96 3.64
CA GLY A 383 -17.04 18.01 3.98
C GLY A 383 -16.61 18.09 5.45
N SER A 384 -16.64 19.28 6.04
CA SER A 384 -16.20 19.49 7.43
C SER A 384 -17.31 19.86 8.41
N GLN A 385 -18.55 20.08 7.94
CA GLN A 385 -19.66 20.50 8.79
C GLN A 385 -19.90 19.57 9.98
N SER A 386 -19.95 18.26 9.76
CA SER A 386 -20.31 17.28 10.79
C SER A 386 -19.28 17.18 11.92
N ASN A 387 -18.01 17.54 11.66
CA ASN A 387 -16.93 17.56 12.64
C ASN A 387 -16.58 18.96 13.16
N GLY A 388 -17.47 19.95 12.94
CA GLY A 388 -17.28 21.33 13.42
C GLY A 388 -16.22 22.10 12.64
N GLY A 389 -16.16 21.88 11.33
CA GLY A 389 -15.25 22.59 10.43
C GLY A 389 -13.79 22.14 10.52
N LEU A 390 -13.48 21.01 11.19
CA LEU A 390 -12.12 20.55 11.44
C LEU A 390 -11.50 19.90 10.19
N TYR A 391 -10.31 20.36 9.83
CA TYR A 391 -9.32 19.66 9.05
C TYR A 391 -8.11 19.38 9.94
N SER A 392 -7.85 18.10 10.21
CA SER A 392 -6.73 17.67 11.05
C SER A 392 -5.58 17.13 10.20
N GLY A 393 -4.35 17.41 10.63
CA GLY A 393 -3.15 16.93 9.94
C GLY A 393 -2.98 17.53 8.55
N VAL A 394 -3.39 18.76 8.32
CA VAL A 394 -3.27 19.44 7.03
C VAL A 394 -1.80 19.57 6.67
N THR A 395 -1.46 19.09 5.48
CA THR A 395 -0.11 19.15 4.92
C THR A 395 -0.01 20.23 3.85
N LYS A 396 1.23 20.70 3.58
CA LYS A 396 1.48 21.65 2.50
C LYS A 396 1.11 21.05 1.15
N GLY A 397 0.50 21.86 0.29
CA GLY A 397 -0.01 21.43 -1.02
C GLY A 397 -1.44 20.88 -1.01
N GLN A 398 -2.01 20.60 0.15
CA GLN A 398 -3.34 19.99 0.28
C GLN A 398 -4.48 21.00 0.10
N MET A 399 -4.29 22.24 0.56
CA MET A 399 -5.32 23.26 0.55
C MET A 399 -5.08 24.31 -0.55
N VAL A 400 -6.10 25.09 -0.89
CA VAL A 400 -5.94 26.25 -1.79
C VAL A 400 -4.98 27.26 -1.20
N VAL A 401 -4.21 27.93 -2.06
CA VAL A 401 -3.06 28.75 -1.68
C VAL A 401 -3.35 29.73 -0.54
N PRO A 402 -4.39 30.59 -0.59
CA PRO A 402 -4.63 31.56 0.49
C PRO A 402 -4.95 30.91 1.84
N PHE A 403 -5.66 29.76 1.83
CA PHE A 403 -5.96 29.00 3.03
C PHE A 403 -4.70 28.41 3.65
N GLU A 404 -3.85 27.79 2.81
CA GLU A 404 -2.60 27.18 3.23
C GLU A 404 -1.59 28.21 3.76
N GLU A 405 -1.40 29.33 3.07
CA GLU A 405 -0.53 30.42 3.53
C GLU A 405 -0.94 30.93 4.92
N TRP A 406 -2.24 31.04 5.16
CA TRP A 406 -2.73 31.40 6.48
C TRP A 406 -2.39 30.34 7.53
N CYS A 407 -2.59 29.08 7.23
CA CYS A 407 -2.33 27.95 8.14
C CYS A 407 -0.86 27.83 8.53
N PHE A 408 0.04 27.95 7.56
CA PHE A 408 1.47 27.72 7.75
C PHE A 408 2.27 28.99 8.08
N ALA A 409 1.63 30.14 8.32
CA ALA A 409 2.32 31.34 8.78
C ALA A 409 3.13 31.04 10.07
N GLU A 410 4.43 31.46 10.08
CA GLU A 410 5.41 31.10 11.13
C GLU A 410 4.96 31.42 12.56
N ASN A 411 4.21 32.52 12.74
CA ASN A 411 3.79 33.01 14.06
C ASN A 411 2.38 32.58 14.47
N ARG A 412 1.75 31.66 13.75
CA ARG A 412 0.38 31.21 14.03
C ARG A 412 0.31 30.46 15.37
N GLN A 413 -0.65 30.86 16.23
CA GLN A 413 -0.85 30.29 17.55
C GLN A 413 -2.26 29.69 17.68
N PRO A 414 -2.44 28.63 18.50
CA PRO A 414 -3.78 28.12 18.80
C PRO A 414 -4.72 29.21 19.29
N GLY A 415 -5.90 29.28 18.68
CA GLY A 415 -6.89 30.33 18.93
C GLY A 415 -6.82 31.53 17.99
N ASP A 416 -5.82 31.63 17.12
CA ASP A 416 -5.79 32.66 16.10
C ASP A 416 -6.95 32.50 15.11
N THR A 417 -7.56 33.62 14.73
CA THR A 417 -8.69 33.66 13.79
C THR A 417 -8.48 34.74 12.74
N ASP A 418 -9.02 34.52 11.56
CA ASP A 418 -9.01 35.48 10.46
C ASP A 418 -10.10 35.16 9.44
N ILE A 419 -10.21 35.98 8.40
CA ILE A 419 -11.03 35.71 7.23
C ILE A 419 -10.10 35.61 6.02
N VAL A 420 -10.15 34.47 5.34
CA VAL A 420 -9.34 34.18 4.15
C VAL A 420 -10.27 34.04 2.94
N LYS A 421 -9.97 34.76 1.86
CA LYS A 421 -10.68 34.62 0.58
C LYS A 421 -10.02 33.58 -0.30
N SER A 422 -10.82 32.68 -0.86
CA SER A 422 -10.41 31.74 -1.91
C SER A 422 -11.37 31.79 -3.10
N GLU A 423 -11.12 30.98 -4.11
CA GLU A 423 -12.03 30.78 -5.24
C GLU A 423 -13.38 30.16 -4.84
N TYR A 424 -13.47 29.50 -3.68
CA TYR A 424 -14.70 28.90 -3.16
C TYR A 424 -15.56 29.87 -2.37
N GLY A 425 -14.98 30.90 -1.77
CA GLY A 425 -15.68 31.84 -0.90
C GLY A 425 -14.76 32.45 0.15
N TYR A 426 -15.35 32.89 1.24
CA TYR A 426 -14.67 33.40 2.41
C TYR A 426 -14.62 32.34 3.51
N HIS A 427 -13.45 32.01 3.98
CA HIS A 427 -13.21 31.09 5.09
C HIS A 427 -12.99 31.88 6.37
N VAL A 428 -13.87 31.74 7.34
CA VAL A 428 -13.57 32.18 8.71
C VAL A 428 -12.71 31.08 9.32
N MET A 429 -11.48 31.41 9.69
CA MET A 429 -10.43 30.47 10.11
C MET A 429 -10.29 30.46 11.63
N TYR A 430 -9.96 29.29 12.18
CA TYR A 430 -9.53 29.12 13.56
C TYR A 430 -8.37 28.11 13.60
N PHE A 431 -7.23 28.51 14.13
CA PHE A 431 -6.06 27.66 14.24
C PHE A 431 -6.15 26.80 15.50
N SER A 432 -6.27 25.49 15.36
CA SER A 432 -6.35 24.56 16.48
C SER A 432 -4.98 24.17 17.03
N GLY A 433 -3.98 24.00 16.15
CA GLY A 433 -2.64 23.65 16.60
C GLY A 433 -1.73 23.11 15.50
N ARG A 434 -0.60 22.58 15.94
CA ARG A 434 0.35 21.83 15.09
C ARG A 434 0.43 20.40 15.56
N GLY A 435 0.48 19.48 14.62
CA GLY A 435 0.69 18.06 14.87
C GLY A 435 2.17 17.70 15.01
N GLU A 436 2.43 16.41 15.19
CA GLU A 436 3.79 15.89 15.12
C GLU A 436 4.28 15.88 13.67
N ASN A 437 5.58 16.10 13.48
CA ASN A 437 6.20 16.08 12.15
C ASN A 437 6.09 14.68 11.53
N ASN A 438 5.26 14.55 10.49
CA ASN A 438 4.96 13.27 9.83
C ASN A 438 6.20 12.59 9.25
N ILE A 439 7.19 13.37 8.78
CA ILE A 439 8.39 12.79 8.19
C ILE A 439 9.18 11.97 9.23
N TYR A 440 9.20 12.41 10.51
CA TYR A 440 9.95 11.71 11.55
C TYR A 440 9.34 10.35 11.89
N SER A 441 8.03 10.18 11.86
CA SER A 441 7.41 8.87 12.03
C SER A 441 7.76 7.91 10.89
N THR A 442 7.75 8.42 9.65
CA THR A 442 8.15 7.66 8.45
C THR A 442 9.64 7.29 8.49
N LEU A 443 10.50 8.24 8.85
CA LEU A 443 11.93 8.01 8.96
C LEU A 443 12.29 7.05 10.10
N LYS A 444 11.59 7.15 11.23
CA LYS A 444 11.77 6.23 12.36
C LYS A 444 11.49 4.79 11.93
N SER A 445 10.33 4.55 11.32
CA SER A 445 9.96 3.20 10.83
C SER A 445 10.98 2.68 9.82
N LYS A 446 11.41 3.52 8.87
CA LYS A 446 12.41 3.15 7.88
C LYS A 446 13.76 2.81 8.51
N LEU A 447 14.25 3.64 9.40
CA LEU A 447 15.55 3.44 10.06
C LEU A 447 15.54 2.24 11.02
N VAL A 448 14.41 1.98 11.69
CA VAL A 448 14.23 0.75 12.48
C VAL A 448 14.34 -0.47 11.58
N THR A 449 13.66 -0.47 10.41
CA THR A 449 13.76 -1.56 9.45
C THR A 449 15.19 -1.74 8.93
N GLU A 450 15.88 -0.67 8.53
CA GLU A 450 17.27 -0.76 8.05
C GLU A 450 18.25 -1.26 9.13
N LYS A 451 18.05 -0.84 10.39
CA LYS A 451 18.83 -1.35 11.52
C LYS A 451 18.56 -2.83 11.79
N PHE A 452 17.30 -3.24 11.69
CA PHE A 452 16.90 -4.63 11.87
C PHE A 452 17.44 -5.52 10.75
N ASP A 453 17.28 -5.12 9.48
CA ASP A 453 17.79 -5.86 8.33
C ASP A 453 19.31 -6.09 8.46
N LYS A 454 20.05 -5.02 8.79
CA LYS A 454 21.47 -5.12 9.01
C LYS A 454 21.83 -6.05 10.19
N TRP A 455 21.09 -5.95 11.29
CA TRP A 455 21.30 -6.82 12.44
C TRP A 455 21.00 -8.28 12.11
N LEU A 456 19.96 -8.55 11.31
CA LEU A 456 19.58 -9.88 10.87
C LEU A 456 20.61 -10.46 9.89
N ASP A 457 21.11 -9.65 8.95
CA ASP A 457 22.20 -10.04 8.07
C ASP A 457 23.45 -10.44 8.87
N ASP A 458 23.86 -9.59 9.83
CA ASP A 458 25.00 -9.86 10.73
C ASP A 458 24.79 -11.11 11.61
N LEU A 459 23.53 -11.42 11.98
CA LEU A 459 23.17 -12.62 12.74
C LEU A 459 23.22 -13.85 11.84
N SER A 460 22.58 -13.80 10.68
CA SER A 460 22.46 -14.91 9.72
C SER A 460 23.80 -15.31 9.13
N ASP A 461 24.71 -14.36 8.94
CA ASP A 461 26.07 -14.62 8.44
C ASP A 461 26.96 -15.42 9.39
N ARG A 462 26.52 -15.66 10.62
CA ARG A 462 27.20 -16.59 11.55
C ARG A 462 26.96 -18.05 11.22
N TYR A 463 25.98 -18.35 10.38
CA TYR A 463 25.55 -19.70 10.05
C TYR A 463 25.76 -19.96 8.56
N GLU A 464 26.49 -21.03 8.26
CA GLU A 464 26.61 -21.56 6.90
C GLU A 464 25.38 -22.42 6.59
N ILE A 465 24.92 -22.36 5.34
CA ILE A 465 23.86 -23.22 4.82
C ILE A 465 24.51 -24.25 3.88
N GLU A 466 24.16 -25.52 4.05
CA GLU A 466 24.70 -26.63 3.26
C GLU A 466 23.55 -27.48 2.70
N LYS A 467 23.56 -27.74 1.41
CA LYS A 467 22.72 -28.74 0.75
C LYS A 467 23.36 -30.11 0.86
N LEU A 468 22.64 -31.09 1.39
CA LEU A 468 23.11 -32.45 1.55
C LEU A 468 22.73 -33.32 0.36
N ASP A 469 23.33 -34.54 0.24
CA ASP A 469 23.18 -35.41 -0.92
C ASP A 469 21.73 -35.71 -1.37
N ALA A 470 20.77 -35.68 -0.44
CA ALA A 470 19.36 -35.93 -0.74
C ALA A 470 18.57 -34.70 -1.12
N PHE A 471 19.18 -33.50 -1.20
CA PHE A 471 18.49 -32.24 -1.55
C PHE A 471 17.82 -32.30 -2.93
N GLU A 472 18.34 -33.05 -3.88
CA GLU A 472 17.74 -33.27 -5.20
C GLU A 472 16.32 -33.86 -5.19
N LYS A 473 15.85 -34.33 -4.02
CA LYS A 473 14.51 -34.90 -3.83
C LYS A 473 13.47 -33.84 -3.38
N VAL A 474 13.92 -32.63 -3.10
CA VAL A 474 13.03 -31.53 -2.69
C VAL A 474 12.22 -31.06 -3.88
N GLY A 475 10.93 -30.76 -3.67
CA GLY A 475 10.05 -30.26 -4.73
C GLY A 475 9.22 -31.36 -5.42
N GLY A 476 8.58 -30.99 -6.54
CA GLY A 476 7.78 -31.90 -7.37
C GLY A 476 6.40 -32.28 -6.84
N MET A 477 6.04 -31.92 -5.59
CA MET A 477 4.77 -32.36 -4.99
C MET A 477 3.56 -31.51 -5.34
N ILE A 478 3.70 -30.30 -5.87
CA ILE A 478 2.57 -29.37 -6.09
C ILE A 478 1.53 -29.98 -7.05
N ALA A 479 1.97 -30.61 -8.14
CA ALA A 479 1.06 -31.23 -9.08
C ALA A 479 0.33 -32.44 -8.48
N GLU A 480 0.98 -33.22 -7.62
CA GLU A 480 0.33 -34.32 -6.90
C GLU A 480 -0.72 -33.82 -5.89
N ILE A 481 -0.41 -32.72 -5.16
CA ILE A 481 -1.34 -32.06 -4.23
C ILE A 481 -2.56 -31.51 -4.98
N ALA A 482 -2.34 -30.80 -6.09
CA ALA A 482 -3.42 -30.25 -6.90
C ALA A 482 -4.34 -31.34 -7.46
N GLN A 483 -3.79 -32.44 -7.96
CA GLN A 483 -4.56 -33.58 -8.44
C GLN A 483 -5.37 -34.24 -7.31
N ALA A 484 -4.78 -34.44 -6.13
CA ALA A 484 -5.48 -35.01 -4.98
C ALA A 484 -6.65 -34.12 -4.51
N ALA A 485 -6.47 -32.80 -4.54
CA ALA A 485 -7.52 -31.84 -4.22
C ALA A 485 -8.69 -31.89 -5.23
N GLU A 486 -8.39 -32.02 -6.53
CA GLU A 486 -9.41 -32.18 -7.58
C GLU A 486 -10.18 -33.50 -7.45
N GLU A 487 -9.49 -34.61 -7.16
CA GLU A 487 -10.11 -35.92 -6.93
C GLU A 487 -11.05 -35.88 -5.72
N HIS A 488 -10.65 -35.22 -4.63
CA HIS A 488 -11.46 -35.03 -3.43
C HIS A 488 -12.72 -34.19 -3.71
N ALA A 489 -12.59 -33.05 -4.40
CA ALA A 489 -13.73 -32.22 -4.77
C ALA A 489 -14.74 -32.96 -5.65
N ASN A 490 -14.29 -33.73 -6.64
CA ASN A 490 -15.13 -34.54 -7.51
C ASN A 490 -15.85 -35.65 -6.73
N ALA A 491 -15.23 -36.23 -5.69
CA ALA A 491 -15.87 -37.24 -4.83
C ALA A 491 -17.02 -36.65 -4.00
N GLN A 492 -16.83 -35.46 -3.42
CA GLN A 492 -17.88 -34.75 -2.67
C GLN A 492 -19.09 -34.38 -3.55
N GLU A 493 -18.85 -33.85 -4.76
CA GLU A 493 -19.93 -33.55 -5.71
C GLU A 493 -20.75 -34.81 -6.10
N SER A 494 -20.09 -35.96 -6.17
CA SER A 494 -20.75 -37.23 -6.47
C SER A 494 -21.62 -37.78 -5.32
N GLU A 495 -21.22 -37.51 -4.07
CA GLU A 495 -22.00 -37.89 -2.87
C GLU A 495 -23.22 -36.98 -2.70
N ASP A 496 -23.09 -35.66 -2.88
CA ASP A 496 -24.20 -34.70 -2.84
C ASP A 496 -25.25 -35.01 -3.94
N SER A 497 -24.79 -35.30 -5.14
CA SER A 497 -25.69 -35.66 -6.24
C SER A 497 -26.42 -37.00 -6.02
N SER A 498 -25.86 -37.94 -5.24
CA SER A 498 -26.47 -39.21 -4.90
C SER A 498 -27.49 -39.10 -3.76
N SER A 499 -27.35 -38.14 -2.87
CA SER A 499 -28.29 -37.84 -1.79
C SER A 499 -29.59 -37.20 -2.29
N ASP A 500 -29.53 -36.35 -3.30
CA ASP A 500 -30.69 -35.71 -3.93
C ASP A 500 -31.58 -36.72 -4.72
N VAL A 501 -31.01 -37.82 -5.22
CA VAL A 501 -31.76 -38.87 -5.92
C VAL A 501 -32.50 -39.79 -4.98
N SER A 502 -32.05 -39.93 -3.71
CA SER A 502 -32.72 -40.80 -2.72
C SER A 502 -33.93 -40.17 -2.03
N GLU A 503 -34.07 -38.83 -2.04
CA GLU A 503 -35.27 -38.15 -1.52
C GLU A 503 -36.41 -38.03 -2.53
N SER A 504 -36.17 -38.27 -3.83
CA SER A 504 -37.20 -38.18 -4.87
C SER A 504 -37.98 -39.46 -5.15
N GLU A 505 -37.61 -40.63 -4.59
CA GLU A 505 -38.29 -41.91 -4.81
C GLU A 505 -39.28 -42.32 -3.71
N VAL A 506 -39.52 -41.52 -2.67
CA VAL A 506 -40.43 -41.90 -1.54
C VAL A 506 -41.76 -41.13 -1.54
N SER A 507 -42.08 -40.29 -2.52
CA SER A 507 -43.32 -39.50 -2.52
C SER A 507 -44.30 -39.74 -3.66
N GLU A 508 -44.34 -40.94 -4.28
CA GLU A 508 -45.43 -41.32 -5.18
C GLU A 508 -46.18 -42.55 -4.66
N GLN A 509 -46.96 -42.40 -3.58
CA GLN A 509 -48.16 -43.16 -3.33
C GLN A 509 -48.96 -42.57 -2.16
N SER A 510 -49.90 -41.68 -2.45
CA SER A 510 -51.31 -41.75 -1.93
C SER A 510 -52.07 -40.45 -2.25
N GLY A 511 -53.14 -40.65 -3.09
CA GLY A 511 -54.48 -40.21 -2.79
C GLY A 511 -54.85 -38.74 -3.14
N ALA A 512 -55.47 -38.70 -4.31
CA ALA A 512 -56.48 -37.76 -4.74
C ALA A 512 -57.34 -37.11 -3.63
N GLU A 513 -57.60 -35.82 -3.75
CA GLU A 513 -58.93 -35.17 -3.86
C GLU A 513 -58.89 -33.73 -3.33
N ALA A 514 -59.37 -32.89 -4.20
CA ALA A 514 -60.25 -31.74 -3.96
C ALA A 514 -59.69 -30.35 -3.63
N SER A 515 -59.87 -29.55 -4.66
CA SER A 515 -60.62 -28.28 -4.69
C SER A 515 -59.91 -26.97 -4.31
N SER A 516 -59.69 -26.22 -5.38
CA SER A 516 -60.09 -24.81 -5.65
C SER A 516 -60.07 -23.78 -4.52
N LYS A 517 -59.33 -22.69 -4.74
CA LYS A 517 -59.75 -21.29 -4.94
C LYS A 517 -58.58 -20.35 -4.74
N GLU A 518 -58.33 -19.59 -5.78
CA GLU A 518 -58.37 -18.12 -5.88
C GLU A 518 -57.65 -17.36 -4.75
N SER A 519 -56.84 -16.45 -4.96
CA SER A 519 -56.60 -15.38 -5.93
C SER A 519 -55.66 -14.35 -5.31
N ALA A 520 -54.92 -13.76 -6.17
CA ALA A 520 -54.60 -12.34 -6.24
C ALA A 520 -53.55 -11.70 -5.31
N SER A 521 -52.48 -11.27 -5.98
CA SER A 521 -51.97 -9.89 -6.07
C SER A 521 -51.49 -9.24 -4.77
N ALA A 522 -50.36 -8.61 -4.73
CA ALA A 522 -49.82 -7.45 -5.41
C ALA A 522 -48.44 -7.13 -4.83
N SER A 523 -47.52 -6.90 -5.67
CA SER A 523 -46.69 -5.68 -5.85
C SER A 523 -46.43 -4.77 -4.65
N SER A 524 -45.22 -4.44 -4.38
CA SER A 524 -44.51 -3.17 -4.61
C SER A 524 -43.41 -2.92 -3.60
N GLU A 525 -42.25 -2.60 -4.11
CA GLU A 525 -41.43 -1.42 -3.84
C GLU A 525 -41.16 -1.00 -2.39
N GLY A 526 -39.88 -0.81 -2.13
CA GLY A 526 -39.26 -0.13 -1.01
C GLY A 526 -37.76 -0.18 -1.16
#